data_bac360d9043addf9e06af2fbed91309a
#
_entry.id   bac360d9043addf9e06af2fbed91309a
#
_cell.length_a   1.000
_cell.length_b   1.000
_cell.length_c   1.000
_cell.angle_alpha   90.00
_cell.angle_beta   90.00
_cell.angle_gamma   90.00
#
_symmetry.space_group_name_H-M   'P 1'
#
loop_
_entity.id
_entity.type
_entity.pdbx_description
1 polymer ?
#
loop_
_entity_poly.entity_id
_entity_poly.type
_entity_poly.pdbx_seq_one_letter_code
_entity_poly.pdbx_strand_id
1 'polypeptide(L)'
;MKRISLYLLAFFLLTISTVGWASCPEGQEENDRTGECVPIKGSAKAKKSLSSGSGWRFERSLPVGAKKHGYQVVSAPEHPVRYGKKSERFEVRPGDCSRSKISSWSDCKHDKERSELGQYQWQREGHEYWYRWSIYIPKNHQNLAPVYTVYGQFHQVKCQPAFQFIEKSHYWGLALAIWRTITNDGIVHWNELLEPEQFVGKWNDFVVHARWTRKNDGWFKVWVNGEEKIAYSGKTMSCDKVYFKYGIYRSSVSMNPDSKTVTTIAYYDGVVRSKSKEGMFDPLPE
;
A
#
# COMPACT_ATOMS: atom_id res chain seq x y z
N MET A 1 -65.43 2.24 50.94
CA MET A 1 -65.38 1.72 49.58
C MET A 1 -64.42 2.61 48.77
N LYS A 2 -63.20 2.20 48.61
CA LYS A 2 -62.17 2.95 47.85
C LYS A 2 -61.99 2.27 46.49
N ARG A 3 -62.24 2.99 45.42
CA ARG A 3 -61.97 2.55 44.03
C ARG A 3 -60.51 2.67 43.69
N ILE A 4 -59.86 1.57 43.33
CA ILE A 4 -58.50 1.52 42.82
C ILE A 4 -58.60 1.66 41.31
N SER A 5 -57.97 2.74 40.81
CA SER A 5 -57.85 3.01 39.39
C SER A 5 -56.58 2.36 38.84
N LEU A 6 -56.71 1.43 37.93
CA LEU A 6 -55.61 0.73 37.29
C LEU A 6 -55.14 1.58 36.10
N TYR A 7 -53.91 2.13 36.15
CA TYR A 7 -53.24 2.74 35.02
C TYR A 7 -52.48 1.66 34.22
N LEU A 8 -52.97 1.39 33.02
CA LEU A 8 -52.21 0.58 32.02
C LEU A 8 -51.10 1.47 31.46
N LEU A 9 -49.85 1.18 31.80
CA LEU A 9 -48.67 1.71 31.07
C LEU A 9 -48.50 0.87 29.79
N ALA A 10 -48.77 1.48 28.66
CA ALA A 10 -48.37 0.96 27.37
C ALA A 10 -46.88 1.19 27.15
N PHE A 11 -46.08 0.11 27.22
CA PHE A 11 -44.67 0.16 26.79
C PHE A 11 -44.62 0.15 25.28
N PHE A 12 -44.31 1.32 24.68
CA PHE A 12 -43.90 1.43 23.29
C PHE A 12 -42.46 0.91 23.16
N LEU A 13 -42.30 -0.30 22.68
CA LEU A 13 -41.00 -0.83 22.25
C LEU A 13 -40.63 -0.11 20.94
N LEU A 14 -39.77 0.93 21.07
CA LEU A 14 -39.03 1.48 19.95
C LEU A 14 -38.01 0.43 19.51
N THR A 15 -38.30 -0.29 18.45
CA THR A 15 -37.30 -1.07 17.71
C THR A 15 -36.36 -0.09 17.02
N ILE A 16 -35.19 0.15 17.61
CA ILE A 16 -34.10 0.83 16.94
C ILE A 16 -33.59 -0.15 15.88
N SER A 17 -34.02 0.04 14.64
CA SER A 17 -33.40 -0.61 13.48
C SER A 17 -31.98 -0.08 13.37
N THR A 18 -31.03 -0.82 13.90
CA THR A 18 -29.61 -0.63 13.55
C THR A 18 -29.50 -0.96 12.06
N VAL A 19 -29.35 0.06 11.23
CA VAL A 19 -28.90 -0.09 9.86
C VAL A 19 -27.45 -0.57 9.95
N GLY A 20 -27.29 -1.88 10.08
CA GLY A 20 -25.99 -2.54 9.91
C GLY A 20 -25.57 -2.28 8.47
N TRP A 21 -24.41 -1.72 8.30
CA TRP A 21 -23.72 -1.69 7.01
C TRP A 21 -23.49 -3.15 6.62
N ALA A 22 -24.31 -3.65 5.72
CA ALA A 22 -24.22 -5.02 5.28
C ALA A 22 -22.88 -5.18 4.53
N SER A 23 -21.93 -5.86 5.17
CA SER A 23 -20.77 -6.41 4.46
C SER A 23 -21.29 -7.37 3.39
N CYS A 24 -20.67 -7.37 2.22
CA CYS A 24 -21.03 -8.32 1.18
C CYS A 24 -20.98 -9.77 1.70
N PRO A 25 -21.90 -10.64 1.23
CA PRO A 25 -21.88 -12.06 1.57
C PRO A 25 -20.52 -12.70 1.27
N GLU A 26 -20.23 -13.80 1.95
CA GLU A 26 -19.00 -14.56 1.74
C GLU A 26 -18.84 -14.94 0.26
N GLY A 27 -17.64 -14.68 -0.30
CA GLY A 27 -17.37 -14.88 -1.72
C GLY A 27 -17.76 -13.72 -2.64
N GLN A 28 -18.19 -12.60 -2.09
CA GLN A 28 -18.48 -11.37 -2.84
C GLN A 28 -17.69 -10.18 -2.31
N GLU A 29 -17.36 -9.22 -3.20
CA GLU A 29 -16.75 -7.95 -2.86
C GLU A 29 -17.62 -6.79 -3.36
N GLU A 30 -17.58 -5.66 -2.66
CA GLU A 30 -18.28 -4.45 -3.08
C GLU A 30 -17.58 -3.86 -4.30
N ASN A 31 -18.34 -3.60 -5.34
CA ASN A 31 -17.87 -2.86 -6.51
C ASN A 31 -17.65 -1.40 -6.12
N ASP A 32 -16.41 -0.95 -6.14
CA ASP A 32 -16.00 0.40 -5.70
C ASP A 32 -16.67 1.56 -6.50
N ARG A 33 -17.31 1.27 -7.64
CA ARG A 33 -18.02 2.26 -8.45
C ARG A 33 -19.52 2.29 -8.19
N THR A 34 -20.13 1.12 -8.01
CA THR A 34 -21.59 1.01 -7.90
C THR A 34 -22.06 0.76 -6.48
N GLY A 35 -21.17 0.32 -5.58
CA GLY A 35 -21.51 -0.11 -4.23
C GLY A 35 -22.21 -1.47 -4.17
N GLU A 36 -22.35 -2.17 -5.30
CA GLU A 36 -22.99 -3.48 -5.37
C GLU A 36 -22.03 -4.61 -5.01
N CYS A 37 -22.53 -5.64 -4.35
CA CYS A 37 -21.78 -6.85 -4.08
C CYS A 37 -21.64 -7.66 -5.37
N VAL A 38 -20.41 -7.83 -5.85
CA VAL A 38 -20.09 -8.66 -7.01
C VAL A 38 -19.29 -9.88 -6.58
N PRO A 39 -19.44 -11.03 -7.25
CA PRO A 39 -18.66 -12.22 -6.93
C PRO A 39 -17.17 -11.92 -6.97
N ILE A 40 -16.42 -12.34 -5.94
CA ILE A 40 -14.96 -12.34 -5.98
C ILE A 40 -14.56 -13.28 -7.10
N LYS A 41 -14.15 -12.72 -8.24
CA LYS A 41 -13.65 -13.52 -9.36
C LYS A 41 -12.34 -14.18 -8.95
N GLY A 42 -12.44 -15.41 -8.47
CA GLY A 42 -11.33 -16.30 -8.25
C GLY A 42 -10.77 -16.29 -6.83
N SER A 43 -11.45 -16.90 -5.87
CA SER A 43 -10.80 -17.60 -4.75
C SER A 43 -10.20 -18.91 -5.26
N ALA A 44 -9.53 -18.88 -6.40
CA ALA A 44 -8.85 -20.01 -6.96
C ALA A 44 -7.38 -19.67 -6.97
N LYS A 45 -6.60 -20.46 -6.18
CA LYS A 45 -5.13 -20.66 -6.30
C LYS A 45 -4.42 -19.42 -6.84
N ALA A 46 -3.63 -18.77 -6.04
CA ALA A 46 -2.78 -17.64 -6.43
C ALA A 46 -2.23 -17.88 -7.84
N LYS A 47 -3.01 -17.47 -8.86
CA LYS A 47 -2.59 -17.60 -10.24
C LYS A 47 -1.55 -16.54 -10.48
N LYS A 48 -0.35 -17.04 -10.74
CA LYS A 48 0.73 -16.38 -11.49
C LYS A 48 0.46 -14.90 -11.74
N SER A 49 0.92 -14.11 -10.82
CA SER A 49 1.48 -12.90 -10.95
C SER A 49 1.15 -11.74 -11.71
N LEU A 50 1.79 -10.72 -11.42
CA LEU A 50 1.71 -9.43 -12.08
C LEU A 50 0.31 -8.85 -11.92
N SER A 51 -0.04 -8.45 -10.69
CA SER A 51 -1.21 -7.61 -10.38
C SER A 51 -2.54 -7.90 -11.10
N SER A 52 -2.62 -8.94 -11.92
CA SER A 52 -3.74 -9.17 -12.85
C SER A 52 -4.72 -10.29 -12.47
N GLY A 53 -4.52 -10.97 -11.34
CA GLY A 53 -5.35 -12.13 -10.97
C GLY A 53 -6.52 -11.85 -10.03
N SER A 54 -6.49 -10.74 -9.29
CA SER A 54 -7.45 -10.43 -8.22
C SER A 54 -8.45 -9.32 -8.57
N GLY A 55 -8.58 -8.93 -9.83
CA GLY A 55 -9.34 -7.73 -10.20
C GLY A 55 -8.64 -6.43 -9.81
N TRP A 56 -7.47 -6.47 -9.21
CA TRP A 56 -6.64 -5.32 -8.88
C TRP A 56 -6.01 -4.72 -10.15
N ARG A 57 -6.27 -3.45 -10.37
CA ARG A 57 -5.73 -2.73 -11.52
C ARG A 57 -4.73 -1.69 -11.04
N PHE A 58 -3.53 -1.77 -11.56
CA PHE A 58 -2.47 -0.79 -11.36
C PHE A 58 -2.16 -0.08 -12.66
N GLU A 59 -1.92 1.22 -12.59
CA GLU A 59 -1.52 2.06 -13.70
C GLU A 59 -0.37 2.96 -13.27
N ARG A 60 0.34 3.55 -14.23
CA ARG A 60 1.39 4.53 -13.93
C ARG A 60 0.81 5.66 -13.10
N SER A 61 1.39 5.89 -11.92
CA SER A 61 0.92 6.89 -10.94
C SER A 61 0.84 8.30 -11.54
N LEU A 62 1.81 8.69 -12.37
CA LEU A 62 1.80 9.90 -13.19
C LEU A 62 2.22 9.52 -14.62
N PRO A 63 1.26 9.39 -15.57
CA PRO A 63 1.56 8.79 -16.86
C PRO A 63 2.23 9.74 -17.86
N VAL A 64 2.07 11.07 -17.73
CA VAL A 64 2.58 12.01 -18.71
C VAL A 64 4.06 12.28 -18.50
N GLY A 65 4.90 11.90 -19.47
CA GLY A 65 6.35 11.98 -19.38
C GLY A 65 7.01 10.73 -18.76
N ALA A 66 6.22 9.76 -18.31
CA ALA A 66 6.75 8.49 -17.79
C ALA A 66 7.56 7.76 -18.90
N LYS A 67 8.75 7.29 -18.52
CA LYS A 67 9.67 6.65 -19.46
C LYS A 67 9.39 5.16 -19.63
N LYS A 68 9.70 4.60 -20.81
CA LYS A 68 9.52 3.17 -21.08
C LYS A 68 10.39 2.29 -20.19
N HIS A 69 11.65 2.70 -19.93
CA HIS A 69 12.55 1.96 -19.06
C HIS A 69 12.07 1.95 -17.59
N GLY A 70 11.26 2.93 -17.19
CA GLY A 70 10.80 3.08 -15.83
C GLY A 70 9.98 1.90 -15.30
N TYR A 71 9.27 1.18 -16.19
CA TYR A 71 8.51 -0.01 -15.80
C TYR A 71 8.54 -1.05 -16.90
N GLN A 72 8.96 -2.25 -16.55
CA GLN A 72 9.05 -3.40 -17.45
C GLN A 72 8.66 -4.68 -16.73
N VAL A 73 7.99 -5.57 -17.44
CA VAL A 73 7.84 -6.96 -17.02
C VAL A 73 9.03 -7.72 -17.57
N VAL A 74 9.80 -8.37 -16.72
CA VAL A 74 11.05 -9.04 -17.02
C VAL A 74 11.00 -10.51 -16.65
N SER A 75 11.96 -11.31 -17.12
CA SER A 75 11.97 -12.77 -16.95
C SER A 75 13.33 -13.26 -16.44
N ALA A 76 13.34 -14.41 -15.78
CA ALA A 76 14.54 -15.17 -15.51
C ALA A 76 15.08 -15.80 -16.81
N PRO A 77 16.40 -16.09 -16.91
CA PRO A 77 17.43 -15.88 -15.88
C PRO A 77 18.05 -14.47 -15.86
N GLU A 78 17.76 -13.60 -16.84
CA GLU A 78 18.41 -12.28 -16.98
C GLU A 78 18.06 -11.32 -15.84
N HIS A 79 16.91 -11.55 -15.21
CA HIS A 79 16.42 -10.73 -14.10
C HIS A 79 15.99 -11.56 -12.90
N PRO A 80 16.11 -11.03 -11.67
CA PRO A 80 15.60 -11.70 -10.48
C PRO A 80 14.08 -11.87 -10.56
N VAL A 81 13.62 -13.08 -10.29
CA VAL A 81 12.21 -13.47 -10.22
C VAL A 81 12.00 -14.19 -8.88
N ARG A 82 10.94 -13.86 -8.14
CA ARG A 82 10.59 -14.49 -6.88
C ARG A 82 9.71 -15.70 -7.08
N TYR A 83 8.72 -15.57 -7.99
CA TYR A 83 7.69 -16.56 -8.23
C TYR A 83 7.45 -16.78 -9.72
N GLY A 84 7.40 -18.03 -10.15
CA GLY A 84 7.13 -18.37 -11.53
C GLY A 84 8.24 -17.92 -12.49
N LYS A 85 7.91 -17.20 -13.57
CA LYS A 85 8.85 -16.89 -14.66
C LYS A 85 9.09 -15.38 -14.87
N LYS A 86 8.38 -14.51 -14.20
CA LYS A 86 8.40 -13.06 -14.46
C LYS A 86 8.35 -12.26 -13.17
N SER A 87 8.97 -11.10 -13.19
CA SER A 87 8.86 -10.07 -12.16
C SER A 87 8.65 -8.70 -12.80
N GLU A 88 8.36 -7.71 -11.98
CA GLU A 88 8.19 -6.31 -12.39
C GLU A 88 9.44 -5.52 -12.03
N ARG A 89 10.06 -4.92 -13.03
CA ARG A 89 11.25 -4.10 -12.88
C ARG A 89 10.90 -2.63 -12.96
N PHE A 90 11.26 -1.89 -11.94
CA PHE A 90 11.18 -0.43 -11.87
C PHE A 90 12.57 0.17 -11.96
N GLU A 91 12.66 1.30 -12.67
CA GLU A 91 13.91 2.05 -12.81
C GLU A 91 13.61 3.54 -12.78
N VAL A 92 14.41 4.28 -12.00
CA VAL A 92 14.42 5.74 -12.00
C VAL A 92 15.84 6.21 -12.28
N ARG A 93 16.00 6.89 -13.39
CA ARG A 93 17.24 7.59 -13.78
C ARG A 93 17.13 9.04 -13.36
N PRO A 94 18.28 9.75 -13.24
CA PRO A 94 18.28 11.20 -13.04
C PRO A 94 17.41 11.93 -14.07
N GLY A 95 16.51 12.78 -13.60
CA GLY A 95 15.58 13.52 -14.45
C GLY A 95 14.30 12.78 -14.85
N ASP A 96 14.08 11.56 -14.36
CA ASP A 96 12.85 10.80 -14.61
C ASP A 96 11.68 11.36 -13.79
N CYS A 97 11.22 12.52 -14.17
CA CYS A 97 10.06 13.17 -13.58
C CYS A 97 8.85 13.10 -14.50
N SER A 98 7.68 12.98 -13.95
CA SER A 98 6.43 12.86 -14.68
C SER A 98 5.35 13.79 -14.11
N ARG A 99 4.21 13.87 -14.81
CA ARG A 99 3.12 14.76 -14.42
C ARG A 99 1.76 14.08 -14.49
N SER A 100 0.83 14.66 -13.76
CA SER A 100 -0.58 14.23 -13.76
C SER A 100 -1.21 14.49 -15.14
N LYS A 101 -2.11 13.59 -15.54
CA LYS A 101 -2.97 13.76 -16.71
C LYS A 101 -4.18 14.66 -16.40
N ILE A 102 -4.59 14.71 -15.12
CA ILE A 102 -5.87 15.30 -14.69
C ILE A 102 -5.73 16.50 -13.73
N SER A 103 -4.48 16.84 -13.35
CA SER A 103 -4.20 17.98 -12.46
C SER A 103 -2.93 18.70 -12.91
N SER A 104 -2.64 19.86 -12.32
CA SER A 104 -1.41 20.63 -12.56
C SER A 104 -0.16 20.04 -11.91
N TRP A 105 -0.27 18.92 -11.19
CA TRP A 105 0.85 18.31 -10.48
C TRP A 105 1.95 17.83 -11.43
N SER A 106 3.19 18.20 -11.12
CA SER A 106 4.39 17.76 -11.86
C SER A 106 5.52 17.47 -10.89
N ASP A 107 6.08 16.28 -10.95
CA ASP A 107 7.27 15.92 -10.17
C ASP A 107 8.46 16.82 -10.50
N CYS A 108 8.64 17.16 -11.78
CA CYS A 108 9.72 18.05 -12.22
C CYS A 108 9.69 19.43 -11.56
N LYS A 109 8.50 19.95 -11.22
CA LYS A 109 8.35 21.23 -10.53
C LYS A 109 8.51 21.13 -9.02
N HIS A 110 8.54 19.94 -8.46
CA HIS A 110 8.51 19.71 -7.01
C HIS A 110 9.74 18.93 -6.50
N ASP A 111 10.83 18.91 -7.28
CA ASP A 111 12.09 18.22 -6.90
C ASP A 111 11.87 16.73 -6.62
N LYS A 112 11.23 16.04 -7.58
CA LYS A 112 10.82 14.63 -7.45
C LYS A 112 11.05 13.87 -8.75
N GLU A 113 11.30 12.56 -8.59
CA GLU A 113 11.42 11.60 -9.68
C GLU A 113 10.65 10.34 -9.33
N ARG A 114 10.07 9.67 -10.34
CA ARG A 114 9.34 8.44 -10.08
C ARG A 114 9.23 7.48 -11.24
N SER A 115 9.17 6.22 -10.85
CA SER A 115 8.61 5.13 -11.61
C SER A 115 7.75 4.29 -10.68
N GLU A 116 6.46 4.55 -10.65
CA GLU A 116 5.55 4.02 -9.64
C GLU A 116 4.21 3.64 -10.28
N LEU A 117 3.65 2.52 -9.86
CA LEU A 117 2.28 2.13 -10.15
C LEU A 117 1.36 2.49 -8.99
N GLY A 118 0.18 2.97 -9.31
CA GLY A 118 -0.87 3.28 -8.34
C GLY A 118 -2.12 2.46 -8.60
N GLN A 119 -2.75 2.04 -7.54
CA GLN A 119 -4.02 1.33 -7.59
C GLN A 119 -5.17 2.33 -7.74
N TYR A 120 -6.23 1.96 -8.48
CA TYR A 120 -7.43 2.78 -8.64
C TYR A 120 -8.64 2.29 -7.86
N GLN A 121 -8.53 1.16 -7.18
CA GLN A 121 -9.58 0.63 -6.29
C GLN A 121 -9.27 1.07 -4.86
N TRP A 122 -9.99 2.06 -4.40
CA TRP A 122 -9.74 2.71 -3.12
C TRP A 122 -10.28 1.92 -1.94
N GLN A 123 -9.55 1.92 -0.84
CA GLN A 123 -10.03 1.49 0.46
C GLN A 123 -10.72 2.66 1.16
N ARG A 124 -11.86 2.39 1.79
CA ARG A 124 -12.66 3.36 2.53
C ARG A 124 -12.67 3.04 4.02
N GLU A 125 -13.23 3.93 4.80
CA GLU A 125 -13.43 3.70 6.23
C GLU A 125 -14.21 2.40 6.48
N GLY A 126 -13.74 1.59 7.43
CA GLY A 126 -14.29 0.28 7.76
C GLY A 126 -13.75 -0.89 6.93
N HIS A 127 -13.07 -0.62 5.80
CA HIS A 127 -12.47 -1.68 5.02
C HIS A 127 -11.27 -2.30 5.75
N GLU A 128 -11.18 -3.63 5.65
CA GLU A 128 -10.08 -4.42 6.19
C GLU A 128 -9.52 -5.31 5.10
N TYR A 129 -8.19 -5.28 4.96
CA TYR A 129 -7.51 -6.03 3.92
C TYR A 129 -6.15 -6.53 4.38
N TRP A 130 -5.75 -7.64 3.77
CA TRP A 130 -4.40 -8.16 3.73
C TRP A 130 -3.75 -7.79 2.41
N TYR A 131 -2.48 -7.41 2.47
CA TYR A 131 -1.65 -7.05 1.33
C TYR A 131 -0.38 -7.85 1.38
N ARG A 132 0.14 -8.25 0.23
CA ARG A 132 1.39 -8.96 0.09
C ARG A 132 2.13 -8.46 -1.12
N TRP A 133 3.43 -8.39 -1.02
CA TRP A 133 4.36 -8.19 -2.13
C TRP A 133 5.75 -8.64 -1.72
N SER A 134 6.60 -8.96 -2.72
CA SER A 134 8.03 -9.17 -2.54
C SER A 134 8.79 -8.08 -3.25
N ILE A 135 9.90 -7.63 -2.67
CA ILE A 135 10.81 -6.64 -3.24
C ILE A 135 12.24 -7.18 -3.28
N TYR A 136 12.96 -6.90 -4.36
CA TYR A 136 14.40 -7.15 -4.50
C TYR A 136 15.10 -5.87 -4.92
N ILE A 137 16.08 -5.46 -4.16
CA ILE A 137 16.98 -4.34 -4.47
C ILE A 137 18.34 -4.90 -4.89
N PRO A 138 18.90 -4.52 -6.04
CA PRO A 138 20.21 -5.02 -6.50
C PRO A 138 21.34 -4.78 -5.49
N LYS A 139 22.33 -5.69 -5.45
CA LYS A 139 23.48 -5.58 -4.53
C LYS A 139 24.29 -4.28 -4.69
N ASN A 140 24.34 -3.76 -5.90
CA ASN A 140 25.05 -2.51 -6.24
C ASN A 140 24.19 -1.26 -6.05
N HIS A 141 23.07 -1.37 -5.32
CA HIS A 141 22.25 -0.23 -4.97
C HIS A 141 23.05 0.78 -4.15
N GLN A 142 22.88 2.05 -4.50
CA GLN A 142 23.44 3.18 -3.74
C GLN A 142 22.31 3.87 -2.99
N ASN A 143 22.43 3.91 -1.66
CA ASN A 143 21.53 4.67 -0.80
C ASN A 143 21.76 6.18 -1.02
N LEU A 144 20.70 6.88 -1.37
CA LEU A 144 20.72 8.32 -1.69
C LEU A 144 20.34 9.22 -0.51
N ALA A 145 20.39 8.72 0.73
CA ALA A 145 20.06 9.55 1.87
C ALA A 145 20.82 10.90 1.84
N PRO A 146 20.20 12.02 2.20
CA PRO A 146 18.89 12.18 2.82
C PRO A 146 17.69 12.25 1.85
N VAL A 147 17.86 11.94 0.58
CA VAL A 147 16.75 11.80 -0.38
C VAL A 147 15.77 10.74 0.12
N TYR A 148 14.48 11.03 0.07
CA TYR A 148 13.44 10.08 0.45
C TYR A 148 13.18 9.16 -0.73
N THR A 149 13.67 7.91 -0.68
CA THR A 149 13.38 6.90 -1.69
C THR A 149 12.27 5.98 -1.18
N VAL A 150 11.07 6.13 -1.72
CA VAL A 150 9.88 5.37 -1.32
C VAL A 150 9.69 4.19 -2.26
N TYR A 151 9.56 3.00 -1.69
CA TYR A 151 9.36 1.75 -2.42
C TYR A 151 7.92 1.21 -2.34
N GLY A 152 7.13 1.68 -1.39
CA GLY A 152 5.72 1.36 -1.27
C GLY A 152 5.01 2.38 -0.40
N GLN A 153 3.74 2.64 -0.69
CA GLN A 153 3.00 3.59 0.13
C GLN A 153 1.49 3.36 0.07
N PHE A 154 0.85 3.57 1.20
CA PHE A 154 -0.60 3.72 1.30
C PHE A 154 -0.91 5.20 1.26
N HIS A 155 -1.18 5.69 0.06
CA HIS A 155 -1.47 7.09 -0.20
C HIS A 155 -2.96 7.38 -0.04
N GLN A 156 -3.30 8.62 0.28
CA GLN A 156 -4.68 9.05 0.41
C GLN A 156 -5.08 9.97 -0.74
N VAL A 157 -6.33 9.89 -1.17
CA VAL A 157 -6.84 10.81 -2.20
C VAL A 157 -6.94 12.21 -1.60
N LYS A 158 -6.29 13.19 -2.24
CA LYS A 158 -6.21 14.61 -1.82
C LYS A 158 -5.45 14.86 -0.49
N CYS A 159 -4.87 13.85 0.13
CA CYS A 159 -4.10 13.98 1.36
C CYS A 159 -2.71 13.36 1.22
N GLN A 160 -1.86 13.58 2.22
CA GLN A 160 -0.56 12.94 2.31
C GLN A 160 -0.70 11.42 2.54
N PRO A 161 0.32 10.62 2.24
CA PRO A 161 0.32 9.21 2.57
C PRO A 161 0.03 8.99 4.06
N ALA A 162 -0.62 7.87 4.40
CA ALA A 162 -0.74 7.42 5.78
C ALA A 162 0.50 6.63 6.21
N PHE A 163 0.96 5.72 5.35
CA PHE A 163 2.13 4.86 5.59
C PHE A 163 3.02 4.81 4.36
N GLN A 164 4.34 4.86 4.58
CA GLN A 164 5.34 4.73 3.50
C GLN A 164 6.47 3.79 3.91
N PHE A 165 6.85 2.90 3.00
CA PHE A 165 8.05 2.07 3.04
C PHE A 165 9.17 2.83 2.35
N ILE A 166 10.18 3.26 3.12
CA ILE A 166 11.07 4.33 2.69
C ILE A 166 12.51 4.10 3.14
N GLU A 167 13.44 4.31 2.21
CA GLU A 167 14.85 4.47 2.49
C GLU A 167 15.15 5.97 2.61
N LYS A 168 15.68 6.40 3.75
CA LYS A 168 15.91 7.80 4.07
C LYS A 168 17.23 8.03 4.82
N SER A 169 17.78 6.99 5.41
CA SER A 169 18.96 7.05 6.28
C SER A 169 19.99 6.04 5.81
N HIS A 170 21.26 6.34 5.99
CA HIS A 170 22.33 5.37 5.78
C HIS A 170 22.37 4.28 6.87
N TYR A 171 21.68 4.50 8.00
CA TYR A 171 21.63 3.56 9.11
C TYR A 171 20.58 2.45 8.92
N TRP A 172 19.52 2.72 8.14
CA TRP A 172 18.42 1.78 7.88
C TRP A 172 18.38 1.44 6.39
N GLY A 173 18.19 0.17 6.09
CA GLY A 173 17.93 -0.25 4.72
C GLY A 173 16.52 0.14 4.28
N LEU A 174 15.52 -0.21 5.11
CA LEU A 174 14.13 0.19 4.89
C LEU A 174 13.42 0.46 6.20
N ALA A 175 12.66 1.53 6.26
CA ALA A 175 11.82 1.90 7.40
C ALA A 175 10.36 2.09 6.98
N LEU A 176 9.44 1.93 7.95
CA LEU A 176 8.06 2.38 7.85
C LEU A 176 7.93 3.77 8.46
N ALA A 177 7.48 4.73 7.66
CA ALA A 177 7.01 6.03 8.13
C ALA A 177 5.52 5.98 8.37
N ILE A 178 5.08 6.26 9.61
CA ILE A 178 3.70 6.52 10.00
C ILE A 178 3.53 8.03 10.02
N TRP A 179 2.72 8.57 9.10
CA TRP A 179 2.69 10.00 8.88
C TRP A 179 1.87 10.76 9.93
N ARG A 180 2.33 11.98 10.24
CA ARG A 180 1.73 12.88 11.25
C ARG A 180 0.24 13.13 11.10
N THR A 181 -0.33 12.91 9.92
CA THR A 181 -1.76 13.10 9.67
C THR A 181 -2.65 12.05 10.33
N ILE A 182 -2.05 10.92 10.75
CA ILE A 182 -2.76 9.83 11.41
C ILE A 182 -2.24 9.55 12.83
N THR A 183 -1.09 10.11 13.22
CA THR A 183 -0.56 10.00 14.60
C THR A 183 -1.28 10.95 15.54
N ASN A 184 -1.40 10.58 16.82
CA ASN A 184 -2.11 11.41 17.80
C ASN A 184 -1.26 12.62 18.27
N ASP A 185 0.07 12.52 18.18
CA ASP A 185 1.04 13.55 18.57
C ASP A 185 1.41 14.50 17.41
N GLY A 186 0.91 14.24 16.21
CA GLY A 186 1.16 15.07 15.04
C GLY A 186 2.60 15.00 14.48
N ILE A 187 3.40 14.03 14.92
CA ILE A 187 4.75 13.77 14.40
C ILE A 187 4.82 12.52 13.52
N VAL A 188 5.85 12.45 12.68
CA VAL A 188 6.12 11.25 11.87
C VAL A 188 6.86 10.23 12.72
N HIS A 189 6.28 9.03 12.88
CA HIS A 189 6.96 7.92 13.55
C HIS A 189 7.74 7.09 12.54
N TRP A 190 9.02 6.87 12.83
CA TRP A 190 9.93 6.08 12.02
C TRP A 190 10.19 4.74 12.69
N ASN A 191 9.98 3.66 11.97
CA ASN A 191 10.15 2.30 12.47
C ASN A 191 11.02 1.52 11.49
N GLU A 192 12.16 1.03 11.93
CA GLU A 192 13.03 0.18 11.12
C GLU A 192 12.34 -1.14 10.78
N LEU A 193 12.45 -1.55 9.53
CA LEU A 193 11.97 -2.83 9.03
C LEU A 193 13.10 -3.77 8.64
N LEU A 194 14.14 -3.23 8.02
CA LEU A 194 15.30 -3.96 7.51
C LEU A 194 16.55 -3.11 7.68
N GLU A 195 17.64 -3.73 8.11
CA GLU A 195 18.98 -3.16 8.03
C GLU A 195 19.48 -3.09 6.58
N PRO A 196 20.50 -2.27 6.27
CA PRO A 196 21.02 -2.11 4.90
C PRO A 196 21.37 -3.43 4.22
N GLU A 197 22.09 -4.32 4.92
CA GLU A 197 22.55 -5.62 4.40
C GLU A 197 21.37 -6.62 4.22
N GLN A 198 20.27 -6.41 4.92
CA GLN A 198 19.05 -7.19 4.76
C GLN A 198 18.21 -6.70 3.57
N PHE A 199 18.31 -5.42 3.22
CA PHE A 199 17.50 -4.81 2.18
C PHE A 199 17.99 -5.12 0.77
N VAL A 200 19.30 -5.24 0.54
CA VAL A 200 19.90 -5.40 -0.78
C VAL A 200 20.28 -6.86 -1.11
N GLY A 201 20.27 -7.20 -2.39
CA GLY A 201 20.82 -8.44 -2.93
C GLY A 201 20.01 -9.71 -2.68
N LYS A 202 18.82 -9.59 -2.11
CA LYS A 202 17.90 -10.69 -1.86
C LYS A 202 16.45 -10.24 -1.92
N TRP A 203 15.53 -11.18 -2.09
CA TRP A 203 14.10 -10.93 -1.97
C TRP A 203 13.71 -10.76 -0.52
N ASN A 204 12.86 -9.76 -0.26
CA ASN A 204 12.21 -9.53 1.02
C ASN A 204 10.70 -9.57 0.82
N ASP A 205 10.02 -10.41 1.57
CA ASP A 205 8.59 -10.65 1.48
C ASP A 205 7.86 -9.81 2.54
N PHE A 206 6.92 -9.01 2.10
CA PHE A 206 6.10 -8.15 2.94
C PHE A 206 4.67 -8.65 3.00
N VAL A 207 4.11 -8.69 4.20
CA VAL A 207 2.68 -8.84 4.45
C VAL A 207 2.22 -7.67 5.30
N VAL A 208 1.10 -7.08 4.92
CA VAL A 208 0.44 -6.01 5.69
C VAL A 208 -1.00 -6.42 5.96
N HIS A 209 -1.46 -6.22 7.20
CA HIS A 209 -2.86 -6.33 7.58
C HIS A 209 -3.33 -4.98 8.10
N ALA A 210 -4.32 -4.39 7.46
CA ALA A 210 -4.80 -3.06 7.79
C ALA A 210 -6.33 -2.99 7.85
N ARG A 211 -6.84 -2.34 8.91
CA ARG A 211 -8.20 -1.83 9.00
C ARG A 211 -8.16 -0.32 8.84
N TRP A 212 -8.85 0.17 7.82
CA TRP A 212 -8.85 1.58 7.44
C TRP A 212 -9.93 2.34 8.20
N THR A 213 -9.52 3.34 8.99
CA THR A 213 -10.45 4.16 9.78
C THR A 213 -9.85 5.53 10.12
N ARG A 214 -10.70 6.53 10.26
CA ARG A 214 -10.36 7.86 10.79
C ARG A 214 -10.51 7.93 12.32
N LYS A 215 -10.99 6.86 12.94
CA LYS A 215 -11.12 6.70 14.39
C LYS A 215 -9.89 5.98 14.95
N ASN A 216 -9.81 5.88 16.28
CA ASN A 216 -8.70 5.19 16.95
C ASN A 216 -8.93 3.66 17.09
N ASP A 217 -9.79 3.06 16.27
CA ASP A 217 -10.13 1.63 16.25
C ASP A 217 -9.51 0.86 15.08
N GLY A 218 -8.54 1.47 14.41
CA GLY A 218 -7.80 0.85 13.33
C GLY A 218 -6.52 0.16 13.76
N TRP A 219 -5.95 -0.58 12.84
CA TRP A 219 -4.62 -1.18 12.97
C TRP A 219 -3.90 -1.24 11.63
N PHE A 220 -2.58 -1.26 11.71
CA PHE A 220 -1.69 -1.45 10.58
C PHE A 220 -0.51 -2.32 11.05
N LYS A 221 -0.54 -3.59 10.69
CA LYS A 221 0.47 -4.57 11.07
C LYS A 221 1.33 -4.92 9.88
N VAL A 222 2.63 -5.05 10.10
CA VAL A 222 3.61 -5.36 9.06
C VAL A 222 4.46 -6.55 9.47
N TRP A 223 4.51 -7.54 8.61
CA TRP A 223 5.47 -8.65 8.67
C TRP A 223 6.47 -8.51 7.55
N VAL A 224 7.73 -8.81 7.84
CA VAL A 224 8.82 -8.88 6.87
C VAL A 224 9.48 -10.26 7.00
N ASN A 225 9.53 -11.01 5.92
CA ASN A 225 10.07 -12.36 5.88
C ASN A 225 9.46 -13.29 6.95
N GLY A 226 8.15 -13.12 7.22
CA GLY A 226 7.38 -13.89 8.19
C GLY A 226 7.45 -13.39 9.63
N GLU A 227 8.34 -12.46 9.97
CA GLU A 227 8.48 -11.86 11.30
C GLU A 227 7.61 -10.59 11.42
N GLU A 228 6.79 -10.47 12.48
CA GLU A 228 6.03 -9.25 12.76
C GLU A 228 6.98 -8.13 13.22
N LYS A 229 7.10 -7.08 12.42
CA LYS A 229 7.95 -5.92 12.71
C LYS A 229 7.17 -4.76 13.32
N ILE A 230 5.92 -4.57 12.93
CA ILE A 230 5.11 -3.44 13.35
C ILE A 230 3.69 -3.90 13.71
N ALA A 231 3.19 -3.39 14.85
CA ALA A 231 1.82 -3.54 15.30
C ALA A 231 1.26 -2.16 15.71
N TYR A 232 0.98 -1.31 14.73
CA TYR A 232 0.38 0.00 14.99
C TYR A 232 -1.11 -0.13 15.24
N SER A 233 -1.62 0.61 16.25
CA SER A 233 -3.04 0.76 16.57
C SER A 233 -3.39 2.24 16.65
N GLY A 234 -4.54 2.63 16.10
CA GLY A 234 -5.00 4.02 16.05
C GLY A 234 -5.65 4.37 14.71
N LYS A 235 -5.63 5.65 14.38
CA LYS A 235 -6.09 6.12 13.06
C LYS A 235 -5.19 5.55 11.98
N THR A 236 -5.78 4.99 10.92
CA THR A 236 -5.03 4.46 9.77
C THR A 236 -5.24 5.29 8.51
N MET A 237 -6.17 6.23 8.54
CA MET A 237 -6.41 7.21 7.48
C MET A 237 -6.89 8.53 8.08
N SER A 238 -6.69 9.64 7.34
CA SER A 238 -7.19 10.99 7.68
C SER A 238 -8.15 11.52 6.61
N CYS A 239 -8.19 10.90 5.44
CA CYS A 239 -9.08 11.23 4.32
C CYS A 239 -9.94 10.04 3.93
N ASP A 240 -10.93 10.26 3.05
CA ASP A 240 -11.99 9.28 2.76
C ASP A 240 -11.52 8.02 2.05
N LYS A 241 -10.37 8.08 1.38
CA LYS A 241 -9.92 7.00 0.49
C LYS A 241 -8.42 6.81 0.59
N VAL A 242 -8.02 5.54 0.76
CA VAL A 242 -6.62 5.09 0.71
C VAL A 242 -6.42 4.21 -0.51
N TYR A 243 -5.22 4.20 -1.06
CA TYR A 243 -4.83 3.31 -2.16
C TYR A 243 -3.35 2.97 -2.08
N PHE A 244 -3.03 1.76 -2.51
CA PHE A 244 -1.67 1.26 -2.51
C PHE A 244 -0.93 1.70 -3.77
N LYS A 245 0.34 2.05 -3.59
CA LYS A 245 1.29 2.35 -4.66
C LYS A 245 2.60 1.64 -4.37
N TYR A 246 3.27 1.17 -5.42
CA TYR A 246 4.59 0.55 -5.32
C TYR A 246 5.44 0.88 -6.55
N GLY A 247 6.73 0.67 -6.42
CA GLY A 247 7.75 1.08 -7.38
C GLY A 247 8.76 1.99 -6.71
N ILE A 248 9.28 2.98 -7.42
CA ILE A 248 10.30 3.90 -6.92
C ILE A 248 9.78 5.33 -7.01
N TYR A 249 9.83 6.06 -5.89
CA TYR A 249 9.55 7.48 -5.84
C TYR A 249 10.64 8.18 -5.01
N ARG A 250 11.42 9.05 -5.65
CA ARG A 250 12.45 9.87 -5.00
C ARG A 250 11.90 11.27 -4.75
N SER A 251 12.03 11.78 -3.53
CA SER A 251 11.55 13.11 -3.13
C SER A 251 12.69 13.90 -2.49
N SER A 252 12.74 15.21 -2.76
CA SER A 252 13.83 16.08 -2.32
C SER A 252 15.16 15.66 -2.94
N VAL A 253 15.15 15.42 -4.23
CA VAL A 253 16.30 14.88 -5.01
C VAL A 253 17.50 15.81 -4.93
N SER A 254 17.27 17.13 -4.84
CA SER A 254 18.32 18.13 -4.71
C SER A 254 19.15 18.07 -3.42
N MET A 255 18.64 17.33 -2.40
CA MET A 255 19.33 17.19 -1.11
C MET A 255 20.61 16.35 -1.18
N ASN A 256 20.77 15.51 -2.22
CA ASN A 256 21.97 14.73 -2.45
C ASN A 256 22.43 14.89 -3.90
N PRO A 257 23.65 15.44 -4.15
CA PRO A 257 24.18 15.61 -5.51
C PRO A 257 24.27 14.31 -6.32
N ASP A 258 24.49 13.17 -5.67
CA ASP A 258 24.60 11.86 -6.32
C ASP A 258 23.28 11.43 -6.99
N SER A 259 22.16 11.99 -6.56
CA SER A 259 20.86 11.76 -7.21
C SER A 259 20.86 12.16 -8.69
N LYS A 260 21.78 13.05 -9.11
CA LYS A 260 21.95 13.50 -10.51
C LYS A 260 22.72 12.51 -11.38
N THR A 261 23.29 11.45 -10.80
CA THR A 261 24.11 10.46 -11.51
C THR A 261 23.64 9.03 -11.27
N VAL A 262 23.01 8.78 -10.13
CA VAL A 262 22.65 7.44 -9.69
C VAL A 262 21.28 7.00 -10.23
N THR A 263 21.26 5.83 -10.85
CA THR A 263 20.04 5.12 -11.23
C THR A 263 19.62 4.18 -10.10
N THR A 264 18.35 4.28 -9.69
CA THR A 264 17.74 3.37 -8.72
C THR A 264 16.92 2.30 -9.44
N ILE A 265 17.11 1.03 -9.07
CA ILE A 265 16.38 -0.12 -9.61
C ILE A 265 15.75 -0.92 -8.46
N ALA A 266 14.53 -1.35 -8.66
CA ALA A 266 13.82 -2.26 -7.76
C ALA A 266 13.02 -3.28 -8.57
N TYR A 267 12.91 -4.51 -8.05
CA TYR A 267 12.06 -5.54 -8.62
C TYR A 267 10.94 -5.89 -7.64
N TYR A 268 9.77 -6.17 -8.18
CA TYR A 268 8.60 -6.57 -7.41
C TYR A 268 7.99 -7.85 -7.97
N ASP A 269 7.42 -8.64 -7.07
CA ASP A 269 6.72 -9.86 -7.44
C ASP A 269 5.62 -10.17 -6.42
N GLY A 270 4.62 -10.94 -6.81
CA GLY A 270 3.58 -11.41 -5.91
C GLY A 270 2.72 -10.31 -5.26
N VAL A 271 2.49 -9.19 -5.94
CA VAL A 271 1.66 -8.07 -5.43
C VAL A 271 0.20 -8.49 -5.39
N VAL A 272 -0.34 -8.69 -4.19
CA VAL A 272 -1.70 -9.20 -3.95
C VAL A 272 -2.41 -8.44 -2.83
N ARG A 273 -3.73 -8.29 -2.93
CA ARG A 273 -4.63 -7.88 -1.85
C ARG A 273 -5.72 -8.94 -1.65
N SER A 274 -6.09 -9.22 -0.41
CA SER A 274 -7.17 -10.14 -0.07
C SER A 274 -7.95 -9.65 1.14
N LYS A 275 -9.20 -10.09 1.27
CA LYS A 275 -9.96 -9.99 2.53
C LYS A 275 -9.60 -11.12 3.51
N SER A 276 -8.99 -12.21 3.01
CA SER A 276 -8.55 -13.36 3.81
C SER A 276 -7.05 -13.30 4.09
N LYS A 277 -6.66 -13.82 5.26
CA LYS A 277 -5.27 -14.11 5.63
C LYS A 277 -4.69 -15.30 4.84
N GLU A 278 -5.56 -16.16 4.32
CA GLU A 278 -5.19 -17.39 3.64
C GLU A 278 -4.21 -17.12 2.47
N GLY A 279 -3.11 -17.84 2.42
CA GLY A 279 -2.09 -17.72 1.40
C GLY A 279 -1.21 -16.47 1.50
N MET A 280 -1.39 -15.60 2.51
CA MET A 280 -0.58 -14.38 2.62
C MET A 280 0.86 -14.65 3.08
N PHE A 281 1.07 -15.70 3.85
CA PHE A 281 2.39 -16.11 4.36
C PHE A 281 2.96 -17.33 3.64
N ASP A 282 2.17 -17.98 2.79
CA ASP A 282 2.62 -19.15 2.06
C ASP A 282 3.57 -18.74 0.94
N PRO A 283 4.61 -19.54 0.66
CA PRO A 283 5.37 -19.35 -0.57
C PRO A 283 4.41 -19.48 -1.75
N LEU A 284 4.47 -18.51 -2.68
CA LEU A 284 3.74 -18.67 -3.94
C LEU A 284 4.35 -19.85 -4.71
N PRO A 285 3.53 -20.65 -5.39
CA PRO A 285 4.05 -21.79 -6.15
C PRO A 285 5.04 -21.32 -7.22
N GLU A 286 6.13 -22.07 -7.34
CA GLU A 286 7.17 -21.91 -8.37
C GLU A 286 6.62 -21.96 -9.81
#